data_6bbb55f1e5082d6ef7f420cd8b371123
#
_entry.id   6bbb55f1e5082d6ef7f420cd8b371123
#
_cell.length_a   1.000
_cell.length_b   1.000
_cell.length_c   1.000
_cell.angle_alpha   90.00
_cell.angle_beta   90.00
_cell.angle_gamma   90.00
#
_symmetry.space_group_name_H-M   'P 1'
#
loop_
_entity.id
_entity.type
_entity.pdbx_description
1 polymer ?
#
loop_
_entity_poly.entity_id
_entity_poly.type
_entity_poly.pdbx_seq_one_letter_code
_entity_poly.pdbx_strand_id
1 'polypeptide(L)'
;QYPLYSASVALYNGTFVGYNLCESKGWGLDIRSMENAVAGARKEGLNLRALVFINPGNPTGNCLTVSDLQIIVRFAYNNNMLLMADEVYQENIYQNRTPFVSAKKVLMDMGRPFADSVELVSFHTVSKGVYGECGLRGGYMELTNIDPRVSEEIYKLCSVNLSPNVTGQLALGMMCNPPRPGSESFELHMKEKDLLMQSLIRRARSITNAFNSMEGVTCEETEGALYSFPKIDLPRAAIEAAEAAGKPPDVFYCLELLKETGISCVPGSGFGQEEGTFHFRTTILPQEDKFEDLIDGFKTFHEGFMAKYREGGGGGRSSWRARL
;
A
#
# COMPACT_ATOMS: atom_id res chain seq x y z
N GLN A 1 0.53 -4.54 5.14
CA GLN A 1 0.14 -3.33 5.91
C GLN A 1 1.27 -2.31 5.94
N TYR A 2 0.96 -1.03 6.13
CA TYR A 2 1.99 0.01 6.30
C TYR A 2 2.63 -0.11 7.70
N PRO A 3 3.97 -0.20 7.81
CA PRO A 3 4.64 -0.52 9.08
C PRO A 3 4.35 0.43 10.23
N LEU A 4 3.95 1.68 9.95
CA LEU A 4 3.61 2.65 11.00
C LEU A 4 2.44 2.19 11.88
N TYR A 5 1.46 1.46 11.33
CA TYR A 5 0.34 0.95 12.11
C TYR A 5 0.81 -0.03 13.17
N SER A 6 1.56 -1.07 12.79
CA SER A 6 2.09 -2.03 13.76
C SER A 6 3.08 -1.40 14.74
N ALA A 7 3.94 -0.49 14.25
CA ALA A 7 4.87 0.24 15.11
C ALA A 7 4.16 1.13 16.13
N SER A 8 3.09 1.85 15.73
CA SER A 8 2.31 2.68 16.64
C SER A 8 1.56 1.84 17.67
N VAL A 9 0.97 0.72 17.25
CA VAL A 9 0.30 -0.21 18.18
C VAL A 9 1.29 -0.73 19.22
N ALA A 10 2.50 -1.14 18.79
CA ALA A 10 3.55 -1.59 19.70
C ALA A 10 4.03 -0.47 20.65
N LEU A 11 4.20 0.76 20.14
CA LEU A 11 4.62 1.92 20.93
C LEU A 11 3.66 2.20 22.10
N TYR A 12 2.36 2.03 21.87
CA TYR A 12 1.32 2.25 22.88
C TYR A 12 0.93 0.97 23.62
N ASN A 13 1.77 -0.08 23.57
CA ASN A 13 1.55 -1.36 24.25
C ASN A 13 0.24 -2.06 23.84
N GLY A 14 -0.18 -1.87 22.60
CA GLY A 14 -1.31 -2.57 22.02
C GLY A 14 -0.89 -3.87 21.34
N THR A 15 -1.87 -4.69 20.98
CA THR A 15 -1.67 -5.90 20.19
C THR A 15 -2.15 -5.70 18.76
N PHE A 16 -1.27 -5.91 17.80
CA PHE A 16 -1.60 -5.90 16.39
C PHE A 16 -2.13 -7.27 15.97
N VAL A 17 -3.31 -7.30 15.35
CA VAL A 17 -3.94 -8.51 14.82
C VAL A 17 -4.09 -8.35 13.31
N GLY A 18 -3.36 -9.16 12.54
CA GLY A 18 -3.38 -9.13 11.09
C GLY A 18 -4.54 -9.95 10.49
N TYR A 19 -5.00 -9.55 9.32
CA TYR A 19 -5.85 -10.35 8.44
C TYR A 19 -5.28 -10.30 7.02
N ASN A 20 -5.48 -11.37 6.24
CA ASN A 20 -4.96 -11.47 4.89
C ASN A 20 -6.01 -11.01 3.87
N LEU A 21 -5.51 -10.41 2.79
CA LEU A 21 -6.26 -10.20 1.55
C LEU A 21 -6.10 -11.43 0.66
N CYS A 22 -7.02 -11.65 -0.26
CA CYS A 22 -7.01 -12.80 -1.15
C CYS A 22 -6.28 -12.47 -2.46
N GLU A 23 -5.02 -12.93 -2.59
CA GLU A 23 -4.21 -12.69 -3.79
C GLU A 23 -4.88 -13.21 -5.06
N SER A 24 -5.38 -14.45 -5.04
CA SER A 24 -6.05 -15.07 -6.20
C SER A 24 -7.35 -14.37 -6.64
N LYS A 25 -7.79 -13.36 -5.90
CA LYS A 25 -8.92 -12.48 -6.23
C LYS A 25 -8.46 -11.03 -6.43
N GLY A 26 -7.24 -10.82 -6.90
CA GLY A 26 -6.68 -9.48 -7.12
C GLY A 26 -6.50 -8.69 -5.81
N TRP A 27 -6.10 -9.36 -4.75
CA TRP A 27 -5.98 -8.77 -3.40
C TRP A 27 -7.30 -8.24 -2.83
N GLY A 28 -8.40 -8.87 -3.24
CA GLY A 28 -9.73 -8.57 -2.72
C GLY A 28 -9.89 -8.93 -1.24
N LEU A 29 -10.95 -8.39 -0.65
CA LEU A 29 -11.27 -8.63 0.76
C LEU A 29 -11.56 -10.12 1.03
N ASP A 30 -10.95 -10.67 2.08
CA ASP A 30 -11.26 -12.00 2.60
C ASP A 30 -11.97 -11.91 3.96
N ILE A 31 -13.30 -11.97 3.91
CA ILE A 31 -14.13 -11.89 5.11
C ILE A 31 -13.85 -13.03 6.09
N ARG A 32 -13.51 -14.24 5.60
CA ARG A 32 -13.19 -15.38 6.46
C ARG A 32 -11.88 -15.16 7.22
N SER A 33 -10.88 -14.58 6.56
CA SER A 33 -9.63 -14.19 7.21
C SER A 33 -9.90 -13.18 8.33
N MET A 34 -10.76 -12.18 8.09
CA MET A 34 -11.15 -11.19 9.11
C MET A 34 -11.91 -11.84 10.29
N GLU A 35 -12.87 -12.72 10.01
CA GLU A 35 -13.64 -13.43 11.04
C GLU A 35 -12.74 -14.33 11.89
N ASN A 36 -11.82 -15.07 11.26
CA ASN A 36 -10.86 -15.91 11.96
C ASN A 36 -9.91 -15.09 12.84
N ALA A 37 -9.43 -13.97 12.34
CA ALA A 37 -8.57 -13.07 13.12
C ALA A 37 -9.29 -12.54 14.37
N VAL A 38 -10.55 -12.13 14.24
CA VAL A 38 -11.37 -11.68 15.38
C VAL A 38 -11.64 -12.82 16.37
N ALA A 39 -12.00 -14.01 15.86
CA ALA A 39 -12.27 -15.17 16.71
C ALA A 39 -11.02 -15.62 17.48
N GLY A 40 -9.86 -15.64 16.81
CA GLY A 40 -8.57 -15.93 17.44
C GLY A 40 -8.21 -14.95 18.54
N ALA A 41 -8.25 -13.66 18.23
CA ALA A 41 -7.94 -12.60 19.16
C ALA A 41 -8.83 -12.62 20.41
N ARG A 42 -10.14 -12.86 20.23
CA ARG A 42 -11.07 -12.99 21.36
C ARG A 42 -10.80 -14.21 22.25
N LYS A 43 -10.35 -15.32 21.67
CA LYS A 43 -9.93 -16.52 22.46
C LYS A 43 -8.72 -16.21 23.34
N GLU A 44 -7.83 -15.33 22.88
CA GLU A 44 -6.67 -14.85 23.64
C GLU A 44 -7.03 -13.75 24.65
N GLY A 45 -8.31 -13.38 24.78
CA GLY A 45 -8.77 -12.32 25.69
C GLY A 45 -8.49 -10.90 25.19
N LEU A 46 -8.14 -10.73 23.92
CA LEU A 46 -7.88 -9.42 23.34
C LEU A 46 -9.18 -8.66 23.06
N ASN A 47 -9.21 -7.39 23.43
CA ASN A 47 -10.31 -6.47 23.14
C ASN A 47 -10.00 -5.67 21.87
N LEU A 48 -10.52 -6.11 20.74
CA LEU A 48 -10.33 -5.44 19.46
C LEU A 48 -11.10 -4.11 19.44
N ARG A 49 -10.39 -3.01 19.15
CA ARG A 49 -10.94 -1.65 19.22
C ARG A 49 -11.09 -0.96 17.88
N ALA A 50 -10.25 -1.30 16.92
CA ALA A 50 -10.24 -0.64 15.62
C ALA A 50 -9.98 -1.64 14.48
N LEU A 51 -10.54 -1.34 13.32
CA LEU A 51 -10.25 -1.99 12.05
C LEU A 51 -9.65 -0.96 11.11
N VAL A 52 -8.47 -1.26 10.57
CA VAL A 52 -7.76 -0.39 9.61
C VAL A 52 -7.77 -1.04 8.25
N PHE A 53 -8.04 -0.28 7.19
CA PHE A 53 -7.82 -0.69 5.81
C PHE A 53 -7.20 0.47 5.03
N ILE A 54 -6.51 0.15 3.93
CA ILE A 54 -5.86 1.11 3.04
C ILE A 54 -6.50 0.96 1.66
N ASN A 55 -7.05 2.04 1.10
CA ASN A 55 -7.71 2.03 -0.21
C ASN A 55 -7.38 3.29 -1.03
N PRO A 56 -6.73 3.17 -2.18
CA PRO A 56 -6.06 1.98 -2.77
C PRO A 56 -4.96 1.38 -1.91
N GLY A 57 -4.70 0.07 -2.09
CA GLY A 57 -3.88 -0.77 -1.23
C GLY A 57 -2.37 -0.46 -1.26
N ASN A 58 -1.73 -0.56 -0.12
CA ASN A 58 -0.29 -0.60 0.05
C ASN A 58 0.07 -1.87 0.88
N PRO A 59 0.80 -2.83 0.33
CA PRO A 59 1.65 -2.78 -0.88
C PRO A 59 1.00 -3.23 -2.19
N THR A 60 -0.23 -3.70 -2.18
CA THR A 60 -0.85 -4.55 -3.20
C THR A 60 -1.37 -3.81 -4.44
N GLY A 61 -1.61 -2.48 -4.32
CA GLY A 61 -2.12 -1.66 -5.43
C GLY A 61 -3.57 -1.93 -5.84
N ASN A 62 -4.30 -2.75 -5.11
CA ASN A 62 -5.71 -3.06 -5.36
C ASN A 62 -6.65 -1.90 -4.99
N CYS A 63 -7.81 -1.86 -5.61
CA CYS A 63 -8.89 -0.92 -5.29
C CYS A 63 -10.10 -1.67 -4.73
N LEU A 64 -10.61 -1.21 -3.58
CA LEU A 64 -11.82 -1.77 -2.99
C LEU A 64 -13.08 -1.30 -3.73
N THR A 65 -13.99 -2.23 -3.98
CA THR A 65 -15.30 -1.91 -4.53
C THR A 65 -16.24 -1.31 -3.48
N VAL A 66 -17.33 -0.68 -3.91
CA VAL A 66 -18.40 -0.23 -2.99
C VAL A 66 -18.92 -1.40 -2.15
N SER A 67 -19.04 -2.60 -2.75
CA SER A 67 -19.46 -3.81 -2.02
C SER A 67 -18.47 -4.21 -0.93
N ASP A 68 -17.17 -4.15 -1.20
CA ASP A 68 -16.14 -4.42 -0.18
C ASP A 68 -16.21 -3.43 0.97
N LEU A 69 -16.35 -2.15 0.66
CA LEU A 69 -16.50 -1.10 1.67
C LEU A 69 -17.77 -1.29 2.51
N GLN A 70 -18.88 -1.70 1.90
CA GLN A 70 -20.10 -2.04 2.64
C GLN A 70 -19.90 -3.23 3.59
N ILE A 71 -19.14 -4.24 3.16
CA ILE A 71 -18.77 -5.40 4.00
C ILE A 71 -17.92 -4.92 5.19
N ILE A 72 -16.91 -4.10 4.95
CA ILE A 72 -16.04 -3.52 5.98
C ILE A 72 -16.85 -2.72 7.01
N VAL A 73 -17.77 -1.86 6.56
CA VAL A 73 -18.65 -1.08 7.43
C VAL A 73 -19.54 -1.99 8.29
N ARG A 74 -20.19 -3.00 7.69
CA ARG A 74 -20.99 -3.98 8.44
C ARG A 74 -20.15 -4.77 9.44
N PHE A 75 -18.94 -5.14 9.06
CA PHE A 75 -18.02 -5.87 9.92
C PHE A 75 -17.62 -5.03 11.14
N ALA A 76 -17.25 -3.76 10.94
CA ALA A 76 -16.93 -2.82 12.01
C ALA A 76 -18.12 -2.62 12.96
N TYR A 77 -19.34 -2.40 12.39
CA TYR A 77 -20.58 -2.28 13.16
C TYR A 77 -20.85 -3.51 14.04
N ASN A 78 -20.83 -4.71 13.43
CA ASN A 78 -21.13 -5.96 14.12
C ASN A 78 -20.12 -6.32 15.22
N ASN A 79 -18.89 -5.82 15.10
CA ASN A 79 -17.82 -6.07 16.06
C ASN A 79 -17.55 -4.89 17.02
N ASN A 80 -18.32 -3.81 16.90
CA ASN A 80 -18.17 -2.57 17.68
C ASN A 80 -16.73 -2.00 17.61
N MET A 81 -16.23 -1.84 16.39
CA MET A 81 -14.88 -1.34 16.12
C MET A 81 -14.93 0.05 15.49
N LEU A 82 -14.03 0.92 15.91
CA LEU A 82 -13.68 2.13 15.17
C LEU A 82 -13.14 1.75 13.79
N LEU A 83 -13.65 2.35 12.74
CA LEU A 83 -13.14 2.17 11.38
C LEU A 83 -12.12 3.25 11.05
N MET A 84 -10.95 2.85 10.57
CA MET A 84 -9.87 3.73 10.15
C MET A 84 -9.60 3.53 8.66
N ALA A 85 -9.99 4.52 7.85
CA ALA A 85 -9.85 4.49 6.41
C ALA A 85 -8.61 5.28 5.98
N ASP A 86 -7.56 4.58 5.59
CA ASP A 86 -6.36 5.18 5.00
C ASP A 86 -6.58 5.34 3.49
N GLU A 87 -7.00 6.54 3.09
CA GLU A 87 -7.40 6.88 1.71
C GLU A 87 -6.36 7.81 1.04
N VAL A 88 -5.09 7.73 1.47
CA VAL A 88 -4.02 8.62 1.01
C VAL A 88 -3.71 8.49 -0.49
N TYR A 89 -4.14 7.40 -1.15
CA TYR A 89 -3.96 7.16 -2.58
C TYR A 89 -5.25 7.37 -3.40
N GLN A 90 -6.26 8.05 -2.88
CA GLN A 90 -7.59 8.17 -3.51
C GLN A 90 -7.57 8.71 -4.95
N GLU A 91 -6.58 9.50 -5.34
CA GLU A 91 -6.44 10.02 -6.70
C GLU A 91 -5.61 9.10 -7.63
N ASN A 92 -4.87 8.13 -7.06
CA ASN A 92 -4.03 7.21 -7.82
C ASN A 92 -4.85 5.99 -8.25
N ILE A 93 -5.66 6.12 -9.29
CA ILE A 93 -6.47 5.07 -9.89
C ILE A 93 -6.08 4.93 -11.35
N TYR A 94 -5.71 3.71 -11.78
CA TYR A 94 -5.13 3.45 -13.11
C TYR A 94 -6.03 2.62 -14.02
N GLN A 95 -7.22 2.29 -13.56
CA GLN A 95 -8.24 1.53 -14.27
C GLN A 95 -9.63 2.18 -14.08
N ASN A 96 -10.61 1.80 -14.93
CA ASN A 96 -11.94 2.40 -14.94
C ASN A 96 -13.03 1.49 -14.33
N ARG A 97 -12.67 0.26 -13.93
CA ARG A 97 -13.62 -0.75 -13.42
C ARG A 97 -14.07 -0.43 -12.01
N THR A 98 -13.14 0.03 -11.18
CA THR A 98 -13.33 0.29 -9.75
C THR A 98 -12.91 1.74 -9.46
N PRO A 99 -13.77 2.73 -9.71
CA PRO A 99 -13.49 4.11 -9.35
C PRO A 99 -13.38 4.24 -7.83
N PHE A 100 -12.54 5.17 -7.37
CA PHE A 100 -12.46 5.45 -5.95
C PHE A 100 -13.78 5.99 -5.41
N VAL A 101 -14.25 5.40 -4.32
CA VAL A 101 -15.35 5.89 -3.51
C VAL A 101 -14.90 5.90 -2.06
N SER A 102 -15.03 7.03 -1.36
CA SER A 102 -14.59 7.13 0.03
C SER A 102 -15.44 6.26 0.97
N ALA A 103 -14.84 5.74 2.01
CA ALA A 103 -15.54 4.99 3.06
C ALA A 103 -16.65 5.82 3.69
N LYS A 104 -16.41 7.13 3.88
CA LYS A 104 -17.43 8.04 4.41
C LYS A 104 -18.67 8.11 3.52
N LYS A 105 -18.47 8.24 2.20
CA LYS A 105 -19.61 8.26 1.27
C LYS A 105 -20.40 6.95 1.35
N VAL A 106 -19.71 5.80 1.32
CA VAL A 106 -20.38 4.49 1.42
C VAL A 106 -21.12 4.35 2.75
N LEU A 107 -20.49 4.74 3.86
CA LEU A 107 -21.13 4.73 5.18
C LEU A 107 -22.43 5.53 5.19
N MET A 108 -22.42 6.76 4.65
CA MET A 108 -23.59 7.62 4.61
C MET A 108 -24.69 7.07 3.68
N ASP A 109 -24.30 6.54 2.51
CA ASP A 109 -25.22 5.96 1.54
C ASP A 109 -25.91 4.68 2.06
N MET A 110 -25.28 3.96 3.01
CA MET A 110 -25.87 2.78 3.67
C MET A 110 -27.04 3.14 4.59
N GLY A 111 -27.17 4.40 5.00
CA GLY A 111 -28.23 4.86 5.89
C GLY A 111 -28.19 4.22 7.28
N ARG A 112 -29.32 4.37 8.01
CA ARG A 112 -29.46 3.81 9.36
C ARG A 112 -29.48 2.28 9.35
N PRO A 113 -28.89 1.60 10.37
CA PRO A 113 -28.26 2.19 11.55
C PRO A 113 -26.78 2.58 11.33
N PHE A 114 -26.17 2.22 10.20
CA PHE A 114 -24.74 2.35 9.98
C PHE A 114 -24.26 3.81 9.99
N ALA A 115 -24.93 4.67 9.21
CA ALA A 115 -24.58 6.08 9.05
C ALA A 115 -24.53 6.86 10.38
N ASP A 116 -25.31 6.43 11.38
CA ASP A 116 -25.40 7.12 12.66
C ASP A 116 -24.57 6.44 13.77
N SER A 117 -24.04 5.24 13.54
CA SER A 117 -23.48 4.41 14.62
C SER A 117 -22.03 3.98 14.39
N VAL A 118 -21.58 3.87 13.13
CA VAL A 118 -20.20 3.47 12.87
C VAL A 118 -19.29 4.67 13.00
N GLU A 119 -18.38 4.59 13.97
CA GLU A 119 -17.31 5.57 14.15
C GLU A 119 -16.28 5.39 13.05
N LEU A 120 -15.96 6.47 12.32
CA LEU A 120 -15.02 6.45 11.20
C LEU A 120 -14.01 7.58 11.32
N VAL A 121 -12.74 7.25 11.10
CA VAL A 121 -11.66 8.23 10.87
C VAL A 121 -11.11 8.03 9.47
N SER A 122 -11.22 9.05 8.62
CA SER A 122 -10.67 9.07 7.27
C SER A 122 -9.38 9.88 7.24
N PHE A 123 -8.34 9.34 6.61
CA PHE A 123 -7.02 9.98 6.53
C PHE A 123 -6.67 10.35 5.10
N HIS A 124 -6.09 11.53 4.94
CA HIS A 124 -5.52 11.97 3.67
C HIS A 124 -4.28 12.86 3.86
N THR A 125 -3.46 13.03 2.81
CA THR A 125 -2.18 13.73 2.90
C THR A 125 -1.72 14.28 1.54
N VAL A 126 -0.93 15.35 1.56
CA VAL A 126 -0.20 15.85 0.37
C VAL A 126 1.02 14.98 0.01
N SER A 127 1.43 14.06 0.89
CA SER A 127 2.61 13.20 0.69
C SER A 127 2.43 12.17 -0.42
N LYS A 128 1.20 11.89 -0.80
CA LYS A 128 0.79 10.86 -1.77
C LYS A 128 -0.09 11.50 -2.84
N GLY A 129 -0.77 10.66 -3.61
CA GLY A 129 -1.63 11.14 -4.67
C GLY A 129 -0.84 11.72 -5.85
N VAL A 130 -1.47 12.64 -6.54
CA VAL A 130 -0.89 13.35 -7.68
C VAL A 130 0.16 14.37 -7.24
N TYR A 131 0.02 14.91 -6.02
CA TYR A 131 0.92 15.93 -5.50
C TYR A 131 2.29 15.37 -5.14
N GLY A 132 2.36 14.24 -4.42
CA GLY A 132 3.63 13.58 -4.09
C GLY A 132 4.58 14.38 -3.21
N GLU A 133 4.07 15.38 -2.47
CA GLU A 133 4.86 16.37 -1.73
C GLU A 133 5.14 15.93 -0.29
N CYS A 134 5.72 14.73 -0.12
CA CYS A 134 5.96 14.16 1.21
C CYS A 134 6.91 15.00 2.09
N GLY A 135 7.75 15.84 1.51
CA GLY A 135 8.63 16.77 2.21
C GLY A 135 7.90 17.92 2.89
N LEU A 136 6.71 18.30 2.42
CA LEU A 136 5.93 19.43 2.96
C LEU A 136 5.18 19.08 4.24
N ARG A 137 5.07 17.79 4.60
CA ARG A 137 4.53 17.32 5.88
C ARG A 137 3.11 17.80 6.19
N GLY A 138 2.20 17.72 5.23
CA GLY A 138 0.79 18.08 5.38
C GLY A 138 -0.15 16.89 5.28
N GLY A 139 -1.19 16.87 6.12
CA GLY A 139 -2.24 15.86 6.09
C GLY A 139 -3.37 16.23 7.05
N TYR A 140 -4.49 15.51 6.93
CA TYR A 140 -5.64 15.68 7.82
C TYR A 140 -6.30 14.35 8.13
N MET A 141 -7.08 14.33 9.18
CA MET A 141 -8.05 13.29 9.48
C MET A 141 -9.43 13.93 9.58
N GLU A 142 -10.44 13.21 9.11
CA GLU A 142 -11.84 13.57 9.25
C GLU A 142 -12.52 12.61 10.22
N LEU A 143 -13.19 13.16 11.25
CA LEU A 143 -13.89 12.41 12.28
C LEU A 143 -15.37 12.34 11.96
N THR A 144 -15.94 11.14 11.87
CA THR A 144 -17.35 10.91 11.60
C THR A 144 -17.92 10.04 12.71
N ASN A 145 -19.05 10.46 13.29
CA ASN A 145 -19.73 9.80 14.41
C ASN A 145 -18.88 9.61 15.68
N ILE A 146 -17.79 10.33 15.83
CA ILE A 146 -16.96 10.28 17.04
C ILE A 146 -17.62 11.11 18.14
N ASP A 147 -17.67 10.57 19.36
CA ASP A 147 -18.19 11.30 20.54
C ASP A 147 -17.51 12.67 20.63
N PRO A 148 -18.28 13.78 20.76
CA PRO A 148 -17.71 15.13 20.86
C PRO A 148 -16.64 15.27 21.96
N ARG A 149 -16.81 14.59 23.10
CA ARG A 149 -15.82 14.59 24.18
C ARG A 149 -14.50 13.95 23.77
N VAL A 150 -14.56 12.85 22.98
CA VAL A 150 -13.36 12.22 22.43
C VAL A 150 -12.70 13.13 21.39
N SER A 151 -13.49 13.78 20.55
CA SER A 151 -13.00 14.76 19.57
C SER A 151 -12.28 15.94 20.24
N GLU A 152 -12.80 16.43 21.37
CA GLU A 152 -12.16 17.48 22.18
C GLU A 152 -10.80 17.01 22.74
N GLU A 153 -10.69 15.78 23.24
CA GLU A 153 -9.43 15.24 23.73
C GLU A 153 -8.39 15.03 22.60
N ILE A 154 -8.85 14.56 21.43
CA ILE A 154 -7.99 14.48 20.24
C ILE A 154 -7.47 15.88 19.87
N TYR A 155 -8.35 16.91 19.88
CA TYR A 155 -7.96 18.28 19.58
C TYR A 155 -6.93 18.82 20.58
N LYS A 156 -7.13 18.59 21.88
CA LYS A 156 -6.17 18.96 22.93
C LYS A 156 -4.81 18.28 22.69
N LEU A 157 -4.81 16.99 22.35
CA LEU A 157 -3.59 16.24 22.08
C LEU A 157 -2.85 16.80 20.85
N CYS A 158 -3.57 17.10 19.78
CA CYS A 158 -2.99 17.74 18.59
C CYS A 158 -2.44 19.14 18.89
N SER A 159 -3.06 19.88 19.82
CA SER A 159 -2.66 21.23 20.21
C SER A 159 -1.37 21.29 21.03
N VAL A 160 -0.88 20.16 21.54
CA VAL A 160 0.41 20.10 22.28
C VAL A 160 1.57 20.58 21.40
N ASN A 161 1.51 20.33 20.11
CA ASN A 161 2.50 20.79 19.14
C ASN A 161 2.27 22.25 18.66
N LEU A 162 1.34 22.99 19.28
CA LEU A 162 0.90 24.35 18.96
C LEU A 162 0.21 24.41 17.61
N SER A 163 0.97 24.56 16.53
CA SER A 163 0.44 24.71 15.18
C SER A 163 1.13 23.73 14.22
N PRO A 164 0.39 23.11 13.29
CA PRO A 164 1.01 22.36 12.22
C PRO A 164 1.94 23.22 11.37
N ASN A 165 2.89 22.60 10.68
CA ASN A 165 3.79 23.24 9.74
C ASN A 165 3.02 24.06 8.67
N VAL A 166 3.33 25.35 8.57
CA VAL A 166 2.60 26.28 7.69
C VAL A 166 2.72 25.91 6.21
N THR A 167 3.89 25.46 5.75
CA THR A 167 4.08 25.03 4.36
C THR A 167 3.18 23.84 4.02
N GLY A 168 3.07 22.88 4.95
CA GLY A 168 2.16 21.74 4.81
C GLY A 168 0.69 22.16 4.78
N GLN A 169 0.29 23.15 5.59
CA GLN A 169 -1.07 23.69 5.58
C GLN A 169 -1.40 24.37 4.25
N LEU A 170 -0.48 25.18 3.70
CA LEU A 170 -0.64 25.82 2.40
C LEU A 170 -0.78 24.78 1.27
N ALA A 171 0.09 23.78 1.23
CA ALA A 171 0.02 22.69 0.26
C ALA A 171 -1.31 21.92 0.36
N LEU A 172 -1.75 21.64 1.58
CA LEU A 172 -3.03 21.00 1.85
C LEU A 172 -4.22 21.86 1.38
N GLY A 173 -4.16 23.16 1.65
CA GLY A 173 -5.15 24.13 1.19
C GLY A 173 -5.28 24.16 -0.33
N MET A 174 -4.14 24.12 -1.05
CA MET A 174 -4.11 24.04 -2.51
C MET A 174 -4.66 22.70 -3.04
N MET A 175 -4.32 21.60 -2.39
CA MET A 175 -4.85 20.27 -2.74
C MET A 175 -6.37 20.21 -2.59
N CYS A 176 -6.92 20.76 -1.50
CA CYS A 176 -8.36 20.74 -1.23
C CYS A 176 -9.14 21.78 -2.08
N ASN A 177 -8.46 22.81 -2.58
CA ASN A 177 -9.05 23.87 -3.42
C ASN A 177 -8.25 24.06 -4.71
N PRO A 178 -8.24 23.05 -5.59
CA PRO A 178 -7.54 23.15 -6.87
C PRO A 178 -8.18 24.22 -7.77
N PRO A 179 -7.48 24.68 -8.80
CA PRO A 179 -8.04 25.59 -9.79
C PRO A 179 -9.38 25.09 -10.33
N ARG A 180 -10.36 25.98 -10.47
CA ARG A 180 -11.72 25.64 -10.93
C ARG A 180 -11.93 26.13 -12.35
N PRO A 181 -12.90 25.57 -13.10
CA PRO A 181 -13.28 26.10 -14.41
C PRO A 181 -13.51 27.60 -14.37
N GLY A 182 -12.86 28.33 -15.29
CA GLY A 182 -12.88 29.79 -15.34
C GLY A 182 -11.74 30.49 -14.55
N SER A 183 -10.95 29.79 -13.78
CA SER A 183 -9.71 30.38 -13.23
C SER A 183 -8.57 30.33 -14.27
N GLU A 184 -7.69 31.31 -14.24
CA GLU A 184 -6.57 31.49 -15.19
C GLU A 184 -5.67 30.26 -15.30
N SER A 185 -5.43 29.56 -14.19
CA SER A 185 -4.56 28.37 -14.14
C SER A 185 -5.27 27.04 -14.37
N PHE A 186 -6.59 27.03 -14.58
CA PHE A 186 -7.36 25.76 -14.66
C PHE A 186 -6.89 24.85 -15.79
N GLU A 187 -6.78 25.37 -17.00
CA GLU A 187 -6.42 24.58 -18.19
C GLU A 187 -5.02 23.99 -18.05
N LEU A 188 -4.06 24.77 -17.55
CA LEU A 188 -2.70 24.29 -17.31
C LEU A 188 -2.67 23.22 -16.24
N HIS A 189 -3.35 23.43 -15.12
CA HIS A 189 -3.46 22.46 -14.03
C HIS A 189 -4.04 21.12 -14.52
N MET A 190 -5.13 21.15 -15.29
CA MET A 190 -5.74 19.93 -15.83
C MET A 190 -4.81 19.21 -16.77
N LYS A 191 -4.15 19.94 -17.67
CA LYS A 191 -3.18 19.36 -18.61
C LYS A 191 -2.02 18.66 -17.90
N GLU A 192 -1.42 19.29 -16.89
CA GLU A 192 -0.31 18.73 -16.11
C GLU A 192 -0.75 17.49 -15.33
N LYS A 193 -1.92 17.56 -14.68
CA LYS A 193 -2.51 16.43 -13.96
C LYS A 193 -2.76 15.25 -14.89
N ASP A 194 -3.36 15.47 -16.05
CA ASP A 194 -3.65 14.42 -17.03
C ASP A 194 -2.37 13.77 -17.58
N LEU A 195 -1.36 14.56 -17.90
CA LEU A 195 -0.07 14.04 -18.37
C LEU A 195 0.61 13.16 -17.32
N LEU A 196 0.62 13.61 -16.06
CA LEU A 196 1.17 12.83 -14.97
C LEU A 196 0.40 11.50 -14.76
N MET A 197 -0.93 11.57 -14.74
CA MET A 197 -1.77 10.36 -14.56
C MET A 197 -1.58 9.37 -15.70
N GLN A 198 -1.54 9.82 -16.95
CA GLN A 198 -1.30 8.94 -18.08
C GLN A 198 0.08 8.29 -18.03
N SER A 199 1.11 9.02 -17.61
CA SER A 199 2.44 8.47 -17.39
C SER A 199 2.44 7.38 -16.31
N LEU A 200 1.75 7.62 -15.18
CA LEU A 200 1.59 6.62 -14.12
C LEU A 200 0.85 5.35 -14.59
N ILE A 201 -0.22 5.51 -15.38
CA ILE A 201 -0.97 4.40 -15.97
C ILE A 201 -0.07 3.55 -16.88
N ARG A 202 0.73 4.19 -17.76
CA ARG A 202 1.67 3.46 -18.63
C ARG A 202 2.68 2.67 -17.83
N ARG A 203 3.29 3.29 -16.81
CA ARG A 203 4.29 2.66 -15.94
C ARG A 203 3.70 1.51 -15.13
N ALA A 204 2.51 1.66 -14.57
CA ALA A 204 1.80 0.60 -13.85
C ALA A 204 1.58 -0.64 -14.74
N ARG A 205 1.10 -0.43 -15.96
CA ARG A 205 0.91 -1.52 -16.94
C ARG A 205 2.22 -2.15 -17.39
N SER A 206 3.22 -1.33 -17.68
CA SER A 206 4.53 -1.80 -18.17
C SER A 206 5.21 -2.70 -17.15
N ILE A 207 5.23 -2.31 -15.85
CA ILE A 207 5.89 -3.11 -14.82
C ILE A 207 5.14 -4.41 -14.53
N THR A 208 3.80 -4.38 -14.48
CA THR A 208 2.97 -5.58 -14.32
C THR A 208 3.21 -6.59 -15.44
N ASN A 209 3.21 -6.12 -16.70
CA ASN A 209 3.49 -6.95 -17.85
C ASN A 209 4.91 -7.51 -17.83
N ALA A 210 5.89 -6.69 -17.44
CA ALA A 210 7.27 -7.13 -17.33
C ALA A 210 7.42 -8.25 -16.30
N PHE A 211 6.86 -8.11 -15.11
CA PHE A 211 6.91 -9.14 -14.08
C PHE A 211 6.22 -10.43 -14.53
N ASN A 212 5.04 -10.35 -15.13
CA ASN A 212 4.33 -11.52 -15.65
C ASN A 212 5.02 -12.18 -16.87
N SER A 213 6.01 -11.53 -17.47
CA SER A 213 6.87 -12.14 -18.51
C SER A 213 8.08 -12.90 -17.95
N MET A 214 8.39 -12.74 -16.65
CA MET A 214 9.51 -13.41 -15.98
C MET A 214 9.06 -14.78 -15.47
N GLU A 215 9.92 -15.77 -15.58
CA GLU A 215 9.63 -17.12 -15.12
C GLU A 215 9.48 -17.20 -13.60
N GLY A 216 8.41 -17.81 -13.11
CA GLY A 216 8.14 -17.94 -11.68
C GLY A 216 7.78 -16.62 -10.98
N VAL A 217 7.42 -15.58 -11.74
CA VAL A 217 6.90 -14.33 -11.20
C VAL A 217 5.45 -14.15 -11.63
N THR A 218 4.59 -13.83 -10.68
CA THR A 218 3.21 -13.45 -10.93
C THR A 218 2.92 -12.11 -10.26
N CYS A 219 2.25 -11.22 -10.96
CA CYS A 219 1.91 -9.91 -10.46
C CYS A 219 0.48 -9.56 -10.83
N GLU A 220 -0.36 -9.32 -9.84
CA GLU A 220 -1.69 -8.78 -10.05
C GLU A 220 -1.61 -7.36 -10.62
N GLU A 221 -2.67 -6.93 -11.29
CA GLU A 221 -2.72 -5.60 -11.90
C GLU A 221 -2.55 -4.52 -10.82
N THR A 222 -1.66 -3.56 -11.07
CA THR A 222 -1.55 -2.36 -10.25
C THR A 222 -2.74 -1.44 -10.57
N GLU A 223 -3.86 -1.64 -9.88
CA GLU A 223 -5.11 -0.89 -10.09
C GLU A 223 -5.04 0.55 -9.58
N GLY A 224 -4.21 0.78 -8.56
CA GLY A 224 -4.05 2.08 -7.93
C GLY A 224 -2.82 2.17 -7.05
N ALA A 225 -2.76 3.17 -6.18
CA ALA A 225 -1.64 3.53 -5.33
C ALA A 225 -0.35 3.83 -6.14
N LEU A 226 0.82 3.49 -5.62
CA LEU A 226 2.12 3.80 -6.23
C LEU A 226 3.03 2.56 -6.31
N TYR A 227 2.47 1.36 -6.15
CA TYR A 227 3.23 0.14 -5.91
C TYR A 227 2.75 -1.01 -6.77
N SER A 228 3.70 -1.91 -7.10
CA SER A 228 3.44 -3.27 -7.57
C SER A 228 3.97 -4.26 -6.55
N PHE A 229 3.28 -5.38 -6.39
CA PHE A 229 3.58 -6.39 -5.38
C PHE A 229 3.62 -7.80 -5.97
N PRO A 230 4.64 -8.09 -6.82
CA PRO A 230 4.79 -9.39 -7.45
C PRO A 230 5.15 -10.48 -6.44
N LYS A 231 4.63 -11.68 -6.68
CA LYS A 231 5.01 -12.94 -6.05
C LYS A 231 6.13 -13.59 -6.84
N ILE A 232 7.05 -14.24 -6.14
CA ILE A 232 8.16 -14.98 -6.74
C ILE A 232 8.13 -16.43 -6.26
N ASP A 233 8.19 -17.36 -7.18
CA ASP A 233 8.40 -18.77 -6.89
C ASP A 233 9.91 -19.05 -6.87
N LEU A 234 10.50 -19.01 -5.67
CA LEU A 234 11.95 -19.18 -5.48
C LEU A 234 12.36 -20.64 -5.59
N PRO A 235 13.49 -20.97 -6.28
CA PRO A 235 14.07 -22.30 -6.28
C PRO A 235 14.44 -22.74 -4.86
N ARG A 236 14.31 -24.04 -4.57
CA ARG A 236 14.65 -24.61 -3.25
C ARG A 236 16.07 -24.26 -2.81
N ALA A 237 17.04 -24.33 -3.71
CA ALA A 237 18.42 -23.97 -3.39
C ALA A 237 18.60 -22.48 -3.01
N ALA A 238 17.76 -21.57 -3.54
CA ALA A 238 17.76 -20.17 -3.12
C ALA A 238 17.18 -20.01 -1.70
N ILE A 239 16.15 -20.77 -1.36
CA ILE A 239 15.58 -20.79 -0.01
C ILE A 239 16.59 -21.31 1.00
N GLU A 240 17.27 -22.44 0.69
CA GLU A 240 18.33 -23.03 1.52
C GLU A 240 19.54 -22.06 1.69
N ALA A 241 19.89 -21.31 0.63
CA ALA A 241 20.94 -20.29 0.71
C ALA A 241 20.54 -19.09 1.59
N ALA A 242 19.28 -18.69 1.54
CA ALA A 242 18.75 -17.64 2.41
C ALA A 242 18.76 -18.08 3.88
N GLU A 243 18.32 -19.30 4.17
CA GLU A 243 18.34 -19.89 5.52
C GLU A 243 19.79 -19.99 6.06
N ALA A 244 20.73 -20.45 5.24
CA ALA A 244 22.16 -20.49 5.60
C ALA A 244 22.75 -19.10 5.87
N ALA A 245 22.20 -18.05 5.22
CA ALA A 245 22.55 -16.65 5.46
C ALA A 245 21.78 -16.03 6.66
N GLY A 246 20.90 -16.78 7.33
CA GLY A 246 20.07 -16.30 8.44
C GLY A 246 19.05 -15.24 8.02
N LYS A 247 18.52 -15.35 6.79
CA LYS A 247 17.58 -14.35 6.22
C LYS A 247 16.31 -15.02 5.70
N PRO A 248 15.14 -14.34 5.80
CA PRO A 248 13.97 -14.75 5.02
C PRO A 248 14.28 -14.76 3.51
N PRO A 249 13.70 -15.69 2.73
CA PRO A 249 14.03 -15.85 1.30
C PRO A 249 13.75 -14.62 0.45
N ASP A 250 12.67 -13.90 0.71
CA ASP A 250 12.32 -12.63 0.04
C ASP A 250 13.29 -11.49 0.38
N VAL A 251 13.74 -11.42 1.64
CA VAL A 251 14.80 -10.49 2.06
C VAL A 251 16.11 -10.80 1.35
N PHE A 252 16.48 -12.09 1.26
CA PHE A 252 17.68 -12.51 0.56
C PHE A 252 17.63 -12.11 -0.91
N TYR A 253 16.53 -12.39 -1.62
CA TYR A 253 16.33 -11.99 -3.01
C TYR A 253 16.45 -10.46 -3.19
N CYS A 254 15.78 -9.66 -2.38
CA CYS A 254 15.85 -8.20 -2.46
C CYS A 254 17.25 -7.64 -2.20
N LEU A 255 18.01 -8.26 -1.31
CA LEU A 255 19.40 -7.84 -1.03
C LEU A 255 20.37 -8.20 -2.17
N GLU A 256 20.20 -9.37 -2.80
CA GLU A 256 20.99 -9.73 -3.97
C GLU A 256 20.65 -8.83 -5.16
N LEU A 257 19.35 -8.54 -5.40
CA LEU A 257 18.91 -7.56 -6.39
C LEU A 257 19.57 -6.19 -6.18
N LEU A 258 19.55 -5.68 -4.95
CA LEU A 258 20.16 -4.40 -4.60
C LEU A 258 21.67 -4.40 -4.87
N LYS A 259 22.38 -5.47 -4.52
CA LYS A 259 23.85 -5.58 -4.71
C LYS A 259 24.24 -5.63 -6.18
N GLU A 260 23.45 -6.31 -7.01
CA GLU A 260 23.79 -6.52 -8.42
C GLU A 260 23.36 -5.35 -9.32
N THR A 261 22.23 -4.71 -9.00
CA THR A 261 21.60 -3.72 -9.89
C THR A 261 21.47 -2.32 -9.28
N GLY A 262 21.61 -2.17 -7.96
CA GLY A 262 21.28 -0.93 -7.28
C GLY A 262 19.77 -0.71 -7.07
N ILE A 263 18.90 -1.62 -7.54
CA ILE A 263 17.45 -1.52 -7.39
C ILE A 263 17.06 -1.90 -5.96
N SER A 264 16.41 -0.98 -5.25
CA SER A 264 15.93 -1.19 -3.89
C SER A 264 14.44 -1.53 -3.87
N CYS A 265 14.12 -2.71 -3.32
CA CYS A 265 12.74 -3.17 -3.10
C CYS A 265 12.48 -3.45 -1.63
N VAL A 266 11.22 -3.48 -1.24
CA VAL A 266 10.82 -3.84 0.13
C VAL A 266 10.34 -5.29 0.13
N PRO A 267 10.96 -6.20 0.91
CA PRO A 267 10.53 -7.59 1.00
C PRO A 267 9.09 -7.73 1.50
N GLY A 268 8.37 -8.74 1.01
CA GLY A 268 6.98 -9.01 1.36
C GLY A 268 6.79 -9.38 2.83
N SER A 269 7.78 -10.05 3.44
CA SER A 269 7.79 -10.36 4.88
C SER A 269 7.61 -9.13 5.78
N GLY A 270 8.04 -7.95 5.33
CA GLY A 270 7.81 -6.68 6.03
C GLY A 270 6.34 -6.22 6.04
N PHE A 271 5.48 -6.84 5.24
CA PHE A 271 4.04 -6.52 5.16
C PHE A 271 3.12 -7.57 5.79
N GLY A 272 3.67 -8.69 6.29
CA GLY A 272 2.91 -9.79 6.86
C GLY A 272 2.25 -10.67 5.79
N GLN A 273 3.02 -11.09 4.78
CA GLN A 273 2.56 -12.02 3.75
C GLN A 273 2.21 -13.40 4.32
N GLU A 274 1.43 -14.18 3.58
CA GLU A 274 1.09 -15.54 3.94
C GLU A 274 2.33 -16.42 4.00
N GLU A 275 2.38 -17.32 4.98
CA GLU A 275 3.53 -18.21 5.19
C GLU A 275 3.78 -19.11 3.96
N GLY A 276 5.03 -19.22 3.56
CA GLY A 276 5.43 -19.97 2.37
C GLY A 276 5.26 -19.22 1.04
N THR A 277 4.79 -17.98 1.06
CA THR A 277 4.77 -17.11 -0.12
C THR A 277 5.88 -16.06 -0.05
N PHE A 278 6.41 -15.66 -1.20
CA PHE A 278 7.50 -14.68 -1.29
C PHE A 278 7.11 -13.57 -2.24
N HIS A 279 7.12 -12.34 -1.73
CA HIS A 279 6.79 -11.15 -2.50
C HIS A 279 7.86 -10.07 -2.30
N PHE A 280 7.82 -9.08 -3.18
CA PHE A 280 8.47 -7.81 -2.92
C PHE A 280 7.62 -6.64 -3.40
N ARG A 281 7.74 -5.50 -2.74
CA ARG A 281 7.11 -4.26 -3.19
C ARG A 281 8.11 -3.42 -3.94
N THR A 282 7.77 -3.02 -5.15
CA THR A 282 8.46 -1.96 -5.90
C THR A 282 7.52 -0.78 -6.16
N THR A 283 8.07 0.35 -6.62
CA THR A 283 7.28 1.55 -6.94
C THR A 283 7.22 1.78 -8.44
N ILE A 284 6.15 2.44 -8.90
CA ILE A 284 5.99 2.91 -10.29
C ILE A 284 6.47 4.36 -10.46
N LEU A 285 7.18 4.90 -9.47
CA LEU A 285 7.57 6.32 -9.42
C LEU A 285 8.80 6.72 -10.25
N PRO A 286 9.79 5.84 -10.56
CA PRO A 286 10.90 6.25 -11.40
C PRO A 286 10.42 6.94 -12.69
N GLN A 287 11.17 7.94 -13.13
CA GLN A 287 10.85 8.72 -14.33
C GLN A 287 10.71 7.80 -15.56
N GLU A 288 9.82 8.17 -16.48
CA GLU A 288 9.44 7.31 -17.59
C GLU A 288 10.61 6.99 -18.52
N ASP A 289 11.55 7.92 -18.70
CA ASP A 289 12.80 7.74 -19.46
C ASP A 289 13.78 6.73 -18.85
N LYS A 290 13.67 6.45 -17.54
CA LYS A 290 14.49 5.46 -16.81
C LYS A 290 13.74 4.17 -16.51
N PHE A 291 12.49 4.08 -16.94
CA PHE A 291 11.63 2.97 -16.51
C PHE A 291 11.94 1.69 -17.28
N GLU A 292 12.38 1.79 -18.52
CA GLU A 292 12.87 0.65 -19.31
C GLU A 292 14.15 0.06 -18.70
N ASP A 293 15.11 0.91 -18.35
CA ASP A 293 16.35 0.47 -17.68
C ASP A 293 16.05 -0.25 -16.35
N LEU A 294 15.05 0.23 -15.59
CA LEU A 294 14.61 -0.42 -14.38
C LEU A 294 14.05 -1.83 -14.65
N ILE A 295 13.19 -1.96 -15.66
CA ILE A 295 12.60 -3.25 -16.06
C ILE A 295 13.68 -4.21 -16.54
N ASP A 296 14.61 -3.77 -17.35
CA ASP A 296 15.70 -4.58 -17.86
C ASP A 296 16.66 -5.03 -16.72
N GLY A 297 16.89 -4.15 -15.75
CA GLY A 297 17.61 -4.50 -14.52
C GLY A 297 16.94 -5.62 -13.74
N PHE A 298 15.62 -5.56 -13.56
CA PHE A 298 14.84 -6.63 -12.92
C PHE A 298 14.93 -7.94 -13.69
N LYS A 299 14.73 -7.92 -15.01
CA LYS A 299 14.76 -9.12 -15.86
C LYS A 299 16.12 -9.79 -15.83
N THR A 300 17.18 -9.03 -16.11
CA THR A 300 18.54 -9.54 -16.15
C THR A 300 18.97 -10.16 -14.82
N PHE A 301 18.67 -9.46 -13.70
CA PHE A 301 18.94 -10.00 -12.38
C PHE A 301 18.17 -11.29 -12.13
N HIS A 302 16.84 -11.27 -12.37
CA HIS A 302 15.98 -12.41 -12.09
C HIS A 302 16.40 -13.66 -12.87
N GLU A 303 16.67 -13.53 -14.16
CA GLU A 303 17.17 -14.63 -15.00
C GLU A 303 18.47 -15.21 -14.45
N GLY A 304 19.45 -14.35 -14.12
CA GLY A 304 20.72 -14.75 -13.53
C GLY A 304 20.57 -15.43 -12.16
N PHE A 305 19.69 -14.87 -11.30
CA PHE A 305 19.39 -15.43 -10.00
C PHE A 305 18.74 -16.81 -10.11
N MET A 306 17.73 -16.96 -10.95
CA MET A 306 17.04 -18.23 -11.17
C MET A 306 17.98 -19.29 -11.76
N ALA A 307 18.80 -18.95 -12.75
CA ALA A 307 19.79 -19.85 -13.31
C ALA A 307 20.80 -20.33 -12.26
N LYS A 308 21.36 -19.42 -11.47
CA LYS A 308 22.30 -19.72 -10.39
C LYS A 308 21.79 -20.76 -9.39
N TYR A 309 20.51 -20.68 -9.03
CA TYR A 309 19.92 -21.55 -8.00
C TYR A 309 19.12 -22.73 -8.54
N ARG A 310 18.91 -22.85 -9.87
CA ARG A 310 18.37 -24.08 -10.49
C ARG A 310 19.42 -25.16 -10.67
N GLU A 311 20.61 -24.77 -11.10
CA GLU A 311 21.69 -25.69 -11.43
C GLU A 311 22.39 -26.32 -10.21
N GLY A 312 21.74 -26.22 -9.01
CA GLY A 312 22.21 -26.90 -7.81
C GLY A 312 23.70 -26.65 -7.50
N GLY A 313 24.03 -25.63 -6.73
CA GLY A 313 25.17 -25.53 -5.84
C GLY A 313 26.55 -25.94 -6.32
N GLY A 314 26.89 -25.76 -7.58
CA GLY A 314 28.23 -25.91 -8.09
C GLY A 314 28.93 -24.56 -8.18
N GLY A 315 29.88 -24.28 -7.29
CA GLY A 315 30.60 -23.02 -7.18
C GLY A 315 31.24 -22.53 -8.47
N GLY A 316 30.53 -21.72 -9.23
CA GLY A 316 31.02 -20.93 -10.34
C GLY A 316 31.22 -19.48 -9.89
N ARG A 317 32.45 -19.05 -9.71
CA ARG A 317 32.77 -17.62 -9.56
C ARG A 317 32.38 -16.89 -10.84
N SER A 318 31.23 -16.21 -10.86
CA SER A 318 30.90 -15.31 -11.95
C SER A 318 31.73 -14.03 -11.84
N SER A 319 32.58 -13.84 -12.82
CA SER A 319 33.39 -12.62 -13.02
C SER A 319 32.50 -11.57 -13.74
N TRP A 320 31.65 -10.86 -13.04
CA TRP A 320 31.06 -9.65 -13.57
C TRP A 320 31.81 -8.44 -13.00
N ARG A 321 32.64 -7.82 -13.84
CA ARG A 321 33.20 -6.50 -13.54
C ARG A 321 32.14 -5.45 -13.78
N ALA A 322 31.82 -4.67 -12.74
CA ALA A 322 31.05 -3.44 -12.86
C ALA A 322 31.66 -2.56 -13.97
N ARG A 323 30.81 -2.13 -14.89
CA ARG A 323 31.07 -0.94 -15.71
C ARG A 323 30.35 0.22 -15.04
N LEU A 324 31.15 1.12 -14.47
CA LEU A 324 30.74 2.45 -14.04
C LEU A 324 30.48 3.33 -15.25
#